data_31c1109aa472925b6ae4a178cc1055e8
#
_entry.id   31c1109aa472925b6ae4a178cc1055e8
#
_cell.length_a   1.000
_cell.length_b   1.000
_cell.length_c   1.000
_cell.angle_alpha   90.00
_cell.angle_beta   90.00
_cell.angle_gamma   90.00
#
_symmetry.space_group_name_H-M   'P 1'
#
loop_
_entity.id
_entity.type
_entity.pdbx_description
1 polymer ?
#
loop_
_entity_poly.entity_id
_entity_poly.type
_entity_poly.pdbx_seq_one_letter_code
_entity_poly.pdbx_strand_id
1 'polypeptide(L)'
;SDLYNDWVAVIVSLTESFTIYDLIRVLDRVCTLAASYLGLTLTVGVGAPCKELSGMARSAAEARTALEYRSMVGRGQVIYIGDLEPDGGQVLTFEEADERTLTAAVRLGSEQEVRDAAAALAGKIREANPSAGQYNLFLMELVTHLMKMTRRSGVGVEEVFGTGFSLPIQDSALPSLEELEGWCAERYLRLRTLIRRRQTDSAGQTVEAAKEYIRQHYAESDLSVEKLCAYLHLSSTYFSTLFKRETGDRKSVV
;
A
#
# COMPACT_ATOMS: atom_id res chain seq x y z
N SER A 1 24.66 -23.33 3.75
CA SER A 1 23.81 -22.42 4.56
C SER A 1 22.38 -22.83 4.35
N ASP A 2 21.87 -23.42 5.39
CA ASP A 2 20.68 -24.23 5.40
C ASP A 2 19.45 -23.35 5.42
N LEU A 3 18.59 -23.58 4.44
CA LEU A 3 17.21 -23.10 4.42
C LEU A 3 16.50 -23.75 5.60
N TYR A 4 16.29 -23.03 6.67
CA TYR A 4 15.33 -23.40 7.70
C TYR A 4 13.93 -23.36 7.03
N ASN A 5 13.41 -24.54 6.72
CA ASN A 5 11.99 -24.69 6.45
C ASN A 5 11.26 -24.49 7.78
N ASP A 6 10.73 -23.30 8.01
CA ASP A 6 9.98 -22.92 9.21
C ASP A 6 8.59 -23.58 9.28
N TRP A 7 8.41 -24.75 8.68
CA TRP A 7 7.13 -25.47 8.68
C TRP A 7 7.28 -26.93 9.04
N VAL A 8 6.27 -27.47 9.70
CA VAL A 8 6.15 -28.86 10.07
C VAL A 8 4.92 -29.43 9.39
N ALA A 9 5.06 -30.58 8.70
CA ALA A 9 3.94 -31.31 8.14
C ALA A 9 3.47 -32.37 9.15
N VAL A 10 2.17 -32.39 9.41
CA VAL A 10 1.51 -33.38 10.29
C VAL A 10 0.43 -34.09 9.50
N ILE A 11 0.39 -35.43 9.61
CA ILE A 11 -0.66 -36.26 9.04
C ILE A 11 -1.57 -36.67 10.19
N VAL A 12 -2.86 -36.39 10.04
CA VAL A 12 -3.87 -36.74 11.03
C VAL A 12 -4.86 -37.73 10.42
N SER A 13 -5.09 -38.84 11.12
CA SER A 13 -6.13 -39.80 10.74
C SER A 13 -7.49 -39.32 11.28
N LEU A 14 -8.46 -39.16 10.38
CA LEU A 14 -9.85 -38.86 10.73
C LEU A 14 -10.64 -40.17 10.91
N THR A 15 -11.65 -40.11 11.75
CA THR A 15 -12.57 -41.24 12.01
C THR A 15 -14.02 -40.77 11.89
N GLU A 16 -14.98 -41.67 11.94
CA GLU A 16 -16.41 -41.30 11.94
C GLU A 16 -16.79 -40.41 13.15
N SER A 17 -16.09 -40.57 14.27
CA SER A 17 -16.32 -39.80 15.50
C SER A 17 -15.41 -38.57 15.64
N PHE A 18 -14.44 -38.38 14.75
CA PHE A 18 -13.52 -37.23 14.74
C PHE A 18 -13.39 -36.70 13.32
N THR A 19 -14.14 -35.65 13.05
CA THR A 19 -14.28 -35.04 11.71
C THR A 19 -13.22 -34.00 11.45
N ILE A 20 -13.17 -33.52 10.20
CA ILE A 20 -12.29 -32.39 9.81
C ILE A 20 -12.57 -31.13 10.64
N TYR A 21 -13.82 -30.85 10.98
CA TYR A 21 -14.20 -29.70 11.80
C TYR A 21 -13.78 -29.86 13.27
N ASP A 22 -13.74 -31.07 13.79
CA ASP A 22 -13.21 -31.34 15.13
C ASP A 22 -11.70 -31.11 15.15
N LEU A 23 -10.99 -31.52 14.10
CA LEU A 23 -9.57 -31.25 13.92
C LEU A 23 -9.30 -29.74 13.87
N ILE A 24 -10.05 -29.00 13.07
CA ILE A 24 -9.92 -27.55 12.97
C ILE A 24 -10.06 -26.89 14.35
N ARG A 25 -11.10 -27.24 15.12
CA ARG A 25 -11.29 -26.74 16.49
C ARG A 25 -10.12 -27.05 17.42
N VAL A 26 -9.55 -28.23 17.34
CA VAL A 26 -8.37 -28.62 18.14
C VAL A 26 -7.17 -27.76 17.74
N LEU A 27 -6.93 -27.59 16.45
CA LEU A 27 -5.82 -26.79 15.93
C LEU A 27 -5.96 -25.30 16.29
N ASP A 28 -7.16 -24.72 16.25
CA ASP A 28 -7.42 -23.35 16.70
C ASP A 28 -7.06 -23.15 18.18
N ARG A 29 -7.40 -24.15 19.02
CA ARG A 29 -6.96 -24.12 20.42
C ARG A 29 -5.45 -24.19 20.56
N VAL A 30 -4.77 -24.97 19.73
CA VAL A 30 -3.30 -25.05 19.70
C VAL A 30 -2.70 -23.70 19.30
N CYS A 31 -3.24 -23.05 18.27
CA CYS A 31 -2.81 -21.70 17.86
C CYS A 31 -2.98 -20.70 19.01
N THR A 32 -4.14 -20.71 19.67
CA THR A 32 -4.43 -19.83 20.83
C THR A 32 -3.48 -20.08 22.01
N LEU A 33 -3.22 -21.37 22.33
CA LEU A 33 -2.30 -21.72 23.42
C LEU A 33 -0.86 -21.36 23.09
N ALA A 34 -0.43 -21.57 21.84
CA ALA A 34 0.91 -21.16 21.38
C ALA A 34 1.12 -19.65 21.54
N ALA A 35 0.13 -18.86 21.16
CA ALA A 35 0.18 -17.40 21.32
C ALA A 35 0.21 -16.99 22.81
N SER A 36 -0.68 -17.60 23.63
CA SER A 36 -0.85 -17.19 25.03
C SER A 36 0.30 -17.62 25.95
N TYR A 37 0.84 -18.82 25.75
CA TYR A 37 1.85 -19.40 26.66
C TYR A 37 3.28 -19.30 26.13
N LEU A 38 3.46 -19.33 24.81
CA LEU A 38 4.79 -19.35 24.19
C LEU A 38 5.13 -18.04 23.47
N GLY A 39 4.16 -17.14 23.30
CA GLY A 39 4.34 -15.92 22.51
C GLY A 39 4.59 -16.20 21.02
N LEU A 40 4.19 -17.39 20.53
CA LEU A 40 4.41 -17.81 19.14
C LEU A 40 3.15 -17.63 18.32
N THR A 41 3.25 -16.98 17.18
CA THR A 41 2.18 -16.90 16.19
C THR A 41 2.26 -18.14 15.27
N LEU A 42 1.37 -19.11 15.52
CA LEU A 42 1.28 -20.34 14.74
C LEU A 42 0.12 -20.25 13.75
N THR A 43 0.40 -20.39 12.46
CA THR A 43 -0.62 -20.50 11.40
C THR A 43 -0.60 -21.90 10.84
N VAL A 44 -1.77 -22.52 10.70
CA VAL A 44 -1.91 -23.91 10.27
C VAL A 44 -2.74 -23.97 8.98
N GLY A 45 -2.16 -24.51 7.91
CA GLY A 45 -2.90 -24.85 6.68
C GLY A 45 -3.40 -26.28 6.74
N VAL A 46 -4.65 -26.51 6.38
CA VAL A 46 -5.30 -27.82 6.36
C VAL A 46 -5.80 -28.13 4.96
N GLY A 47 -5.32 -29.23 4.37
CA GLY A 47 -5.78 -29.74 3.08
C GLY A 47 -7.07 -30.54 3.20
N ALA A 48 -7.72 -30.83 2.08
CA ALA A 48 -8.90 -31.64 2.03
C ALA A 48 -8.60 -33.08 2.48
N PRO A 49 -9.51 -33.73 3.22
CA PRO A 49 -9.34 -35.13 3.64
C PRO A 49 -9.31 -36.06 2.42
N CYS A 50 -8.44 -37.05 2.45
CA CYS A 50 -8.33 -38.08 1.43
C CYS A 50 -8.58 -39.46 2.02
N LYS A 51 -9.19 -40.36 1.25
CA LYS A 51 -9.49 -41.74 1.68
C LYS A 51 -8.33 -42.68 1.40
N GLU A 52 -7.49 -42.36 0.41
CA GLU A 52 -6.42 -43.23 -0.05
C GLU A 52 -5.06 -42.54 0.13
N LEU A 53 -4.02 -43.36 0.32
CA LEU A 53 -2.64 -42.85 0.43
C LEU A 53 -2.19 -42.07 -0.81
N SER A 54 -2.71 -42.45 -1.98
CA SER A 54 -2.47 -41.73 -3.24
C SER A 54 -2.92 -40.25 -3.20
N GLY A 55 -3.94 -39.93 -2.39
CA GLY A 55 -4.45 -38.58 -2.21
C GLY A 55 -3.63 -37.70 -1.26
N MET A 56 -2.68 -38.26 -0.51
CA MET A 56 -1.94 -37.52 0.51
C MET A 56 -1.08 -36.40 -0.08
N ALA A 57 -0.46 -36.66 -1.24
CA ALA A 57 0.35 -35.64 -1.91
C ALA A 57 -0.49 -34.41 -2.31
N ARG A 58 -1.72 -34.65 -2.78
CA ARG A 58 -2.68 -33.61 -3.11
C ARG A 58 -3.13 -32.85 -1.86
N SER A 59 -3.53 -33.55 -0.80
CA SER A 59 -3.93 -32.94 0.47
C SER A 59 -2.80 -32.09 1.07
N ALA A 60 -1.55 -32.55 0.98
CA ALA A 60 -0.38 -31.79 1.42
C ALA A 60 -0.15 -30.51 0.57
N ALA A 61 -0.34 -30.60 -0.75
CA ALA A 61 -0.26 -29.42 -1.63
C ALA A 61 -1.39 -28.42 -1.32
N GLU A 62 -2.61 -28.89 -1.10
CA GLU A 62 -3.76 -28.09 -0.69
C GLU A 62 -3.53 -27.39 0.66
N ALA A 63 -2.93 -28.07 1.64
CA ALA A 63 -2.56 -27.47 2.92
C ALA A 63 -1.52 -26.34 2.76
N ARG A 64 -0.57 -26.51 1.84
CA ARG A 64 0.38 -25.43 1.49
C ARG A 64 -0.31 -24.24 0.82
N THR A 65 -1.20 -24.51 -0.13
CA THR A 65 -2.03 -23.48 -0.76
C THR A 65 -2.85 -22.73 0.29
N ALA A 66 -3.47 -23.44 1.26
CA ALA A 66 -4.17 -22.80 2.35
C ALA A 66 -3.28 -21.84 3.16
N LEU A 67 -2.01 -22.19 3.40
CA LEU A 67 -1.06 -21.29 4.08
C LEU A 67 -0.70 -20.04 3.27
N GLU A 68 -0.80 -20.07 1.95
CA GLU A 68 -0.59 -18.88 1.12
C GLU A 68 -1.67 -17.82 1.37
N TYR A 69 -2.88 -18.23 1.75
CA TYR A 69 -3.97 -17.33 2.11
C TYR A 69 -3.82 -16.65 3.49
N ARG A 70 -2.78 -17.00 4.27
CA ARG A 70 -2.53 -16.39 5.59
C ARG A 70 -2.40 -14.86 5.56
N SER A 71 -2.01 -14.31 4.43
CA SER A 71 -1.91 -12.86 4.23
C SER A 71 -3.27 -12.18 4.07
N MET A 72 -4.27 -12.92 3.61
CA MET A 72 -5.63 -12.41 3.40
C MET A 72 -6.53 -12.64 4.61
N VAL A 73 -6.43 -13.85 5.18
CA VAL A 73 -7.29 -14.31 6.28
C VAL A 73 -6.72 -13.89 7.64
N GLY A 74 -5.40 -13.63 7.71
CA GLY A 74 -4.67 -13.31 8.94
C GLY A 74 -3.76 -14.45 9.39
N ARG A 75 -2.84 -14.12 10.31
CA ARG A 75 -1.91 -15.07 10.93
C ARG A 75 -2.46 -15.56 12.28
N GLY A 76 -1.92 -16.65 12.77
CA GLY A 76 -2.25 -17.15 14.11
C GLY A 76 -3.53 -17.97 14.18
N GLN A 77 -4.01 -18.48 13.08
CA GLN A 77 -5.25 -19.25 12.96
C GLN A 77 -5.10 -20.46 12.05
N VAL A 78 -6.15 -21.29 12.00
CA VAL A 78 -6.24 -22.42 11.10
C VAL A 78 -6.93 -22.00 9.81
N ILE A 79 -6.36 -22.39 8.68
CA ILE A 79 -6.90 -22.12 7.34
C ILE A 79 -7.17 -23.45 6.66
N TYR A 80 -8.42 -23.77 6.46
CA TYR A 80 -8.84 -24.99 5.78
C TYR A 80 -9.12 -24.74 4.31
N ILE A 81 -8.52 -25.52 3.42
CA ILE A 81 -8.68 -25.35 1.96
C ILE A 81 -10.14 -25.47 1.50
N GLY A 82 -10.96 -26.27 2.20
CA GLY A 82 -12.36 -26.43 1.88
C GLY A 82 -13.24 -25.23 2.20
N ASP A 83 -12.79 -24.31 3.05
CA ASP A 83 -13.46 -23.04 3.35
C ASP A 83 -13.02 -21.92 2.38
N LEU A 84 -11.97 -22.19 1.60
CA LEU A 84 -11.51 -21.29 0.54
C LEU A 84 -12.22 -21.74 -0.74
N GLU A 85 -13.17 -20.96 -1.21
CA GLU A 85 -13.87 -21.27 -2.46
C GLU A 85 -12.88 -21.39 -3.63
N PRO A 86 -12.86 -22.51 -4.35
CA PRO A 86 -12.04 -22.63 -5.55
C PRO A 86 -12.69 -21.83 -6.69
N ASP A 87 -11.99 -20.87 -7.21
CA ASP A 87 -12.15 -20.27 -8.56
C ASP A 87 -13.55 -19.75 -8.96
N GLY A 88 -14.25 -19.02 -8.11
CA GLY A 88 -15.50 -18.35 -8.46
C GLY A 88 -15.51 -16.84 -8.18
N GLY A 89 -14.47 -16.31 -7.58
CA GLY A 89 -14.37 -14.89 -7.23
C GLY A 89 -14.22 -13.99 -8.48
N GLN A 90 -14.69 -12.76 -8.38
CA GLN A 90 -14.40 -11.73 -9.38
C GLN A 90 -12.88 -11.59 -9.53
N VAL A 91 -12.42 -11.47 -10.78
CA VAL A 91 -11.00 -11.26 -11.04
C VAL A 91 -10.56 -9.95 -10.37
N LEU A 92 -9.69 -10.05 -9.38
CA LEU A 92 -9.14 -8.88 -8.72
C LEU A 92 -8.14 -8.20 -9.65
N THR A 93 -8.47 -7.00 -10.11
CA THR A 93 -7.61 -6.16 -10.95
C THR A 93 -7.45 -4.78 -10.35
N PHE A 94 -6.25 -4.22 -10.45
CA PHE A 94 -6.00 -2.83 -10.12
C PHE A 94 -6.31 -1.98 -11.36
N GLU A 95 -7.47 -1.32 -11.36
CA GLU A 95 -8.03 -0.65 -12.53
C GLU A 95 -7.58 0.81 -12.64
N GLU A 96 -7.73 1.38 -13.82
CA GLU A 96 -7.48 2.81 -14.05
C GLU A 96 -8.34 3.71 -13.13
N ALA A 97 -9.53 3.24 -12.74
CA ALA A 97 -10.39 3.93 -11.79
C ALA A 97 -9.74 4.01 -10.40
N ASP A 98 -9.09 2.93 -9.95
CA ASP A 98 -8.35 2.88 -8.67
C ASP A 98 -7.16 3.85 -8.71
N GLU A 99 -6.39 3.83 -9.83
CA GLU A 99 -5.27 4.76 -10.04
C GLU A 99 -5.72 6.22 -10.01
N ARG A 100 -6.83 6.55 -10.67
CA ARG A 100 -7.38 7.92 -10.71
C ARG A 100 -7.83 8.37 -9.33
N THR A 101 -8.51 7.51 -8.58
CA THR A 101 -9.00 7.81 -7.23
C THR A 101 -7.84 8.11 -6.29
N LEU A 102 -6.83 7.25 -6.23
CA LEU A 102 -5.64 7.44 -5.41
C LEU A 102 -4.86 8.71 -5.84
N THR A 103 -4.70 8.91 -7.15
CA THR A 103 -4.00 10.10 -7.66
C THR A 103 -4.72 11.39 -7.29
N ALA A 104 -6.05 11.44 -7.42
CA ALA A 104 -6.87 12.58 -7.05
C ALA A 104 -6.80 12.85 -5.54
N ALA A 105 -6.95 11.83 -4.72
CA ALA A 105 -6.88 11.92 -3.26
C ALA A 105 -5.52 12.48 -2.79
N VAL A 106 -4.42 12.00 -3.35
CA VAL A 106 -3.07 12.46 -2.99
C VAL A 106 -2.82 13.90 -3.43
N ARG A 107 -3.21 14.27 -4.66
CA ARG A 107 -2.88 15.59 -5.22
C ARG A 107 -3.82 16.69 -4.74
N LEU A 108 -5.10 16.42 -4.69
CA LEU A 108 -6.15 17.43 -4.49
C LEU A 108 -6.94 17.21 -3.21
N GLY A 109 -7.02 15.98 -2.73
CA GLY A 109 -7.88 15.59 -1.62
C GLY A 109 -7.37 15.97 -0.24
N SER A 110 -8.16 15.63 0.76
CA SER A 110 -7.84 15.67 2.18
C SER A 110 -7.06 14.42 2.62
N GLU A 111 -6.57 14.40 3.85
CA GLU A 111 -5.98 13.18 4.43
C GLU A 111 -7.01 12.07 4.60
N GLN A 112 -8.26 12.44 4.88
CA GLN A 112 -9.33 11.48 5.03
C GLN A 112 -9.66 10.80 3.70
N GLU A 113 -9.72 11.54 2.59
CA GLU A 113 -9.95 10.97 1.26
C GLU A 113 -8.83 10.00 0.84
N VAL A 114 -7.59 10.21 1.28
CA VAL A 114 -6.51 9.24 1.06
C VAL A 114 -6.74 7.95 1.85
N ARG A 115 -7.20 8.06 3.11
CA ARG A 115 -7.53 6.90 3.94
C ARG A 115 -8.74 6.14 3.38
N ASP A 116 -9.76 6.86 2.95
CA ASP A 116 -10.97 6.27 2.36
C ASP A 116 -10.64 5.52 1.06
N ALA A 117 -9.74 6.06 0.23
CA ALA A 117 -9.27 5.40 -0.97
C ALA A 117 -8.48 4.11 -0.66
N ALA A 118 -7.63 4.11 0.39
CA ALA A 118 -6.93 2.92 0.84
C ALA A 118 -7.90 1.86 1.39
N ALA A 119 -8.87 2.27 2.18
CA ALA A 119 -9.91 1.39 2.73
C ALA A 119 -10.78 0.77 1.61
N ALA A 120 -11.11 1.54 0.56
CA ALA A 120 -11.83 1.05 -0.60
C ALA A 120 -11.08 -0.07 -1.33
N LEU A 121 -9.75 0.04 -1.47
CA LEU A 121 -8.92 -1.04 -2.04
C LEU A 121 -8.96 -2.31 -1.18
N ALA A 122 -8.84 -2.18 0.14
CA ALA A 122 -8.97 -3.32 1.04
C ALA A 122 -10.37 -3.96 0.97
N GLY A 123 -11.42 -3.14 0.83
CA GLY A 123 -12.79 -3.59 0.59
C GLY A 123 -12.91 -4.40 -0.71
N LYS A 124 -12.36 -3.87 -1.81
CA LYS A 124 -12.34 -4.54 -3.13
C LYS A 124 -11.66 -5.91 -3.07
N ILE A 125 -10.53 -6.01 -2.37
CA ILE A 125 -9.83 -7.28 -2.17
C ILE A 125 -10.68 -8.25 -1.36
N ARG A 126 -11.32 -7.78 -0.28
CA ARG A 126 -12.18 -8.60 0.58
C ARG A 126 -13.39 -9.16 -0.18
N GLU A 127 -14.02 -8.32 -1.01
CA GLU A 127 -15.18 -8.72 -1.82
C GLU A 127 -14.80 -9.69 -2.93
N ALA A 128 -13.65 -9.51 -3.57
CA ALA A 128 -13.17 -10.37 -4.64
C ALA A 128 -12.72 -11.75 -4.13
N ASN A 129 -12.34 -11.87 -2.86
CA ASN A 129 -11.77 -13.09 -2.27
C ASN A 129 -10.76 -13.78 -3.22
N PRO A 130 -9.70 -13.07 -3.65
CA PRO A 130 -8.83 -13.53 -4.72
C PRO A 130 -7.95 -14.70 -4.29
N SER A 131 -7.43 -15.44 -5.26
CA SER A 131 -6.33 -16.38 -5.01
C SER A 131 -5.06 -15.62 -4.57
N ALA A 132 -4.14 -16.31 -3.88
CA ALA A 132 -2.86 -15.71 -3.48
C ALA A 132 -2.08 -15.12 -4.67
N GLY A 133 -2.16 -15.76 -5.85
CA GLY A 133 -1.55 -15.25 -7.08
C GLY A 133 -2.18 -13.94 -7.56
N GLN A 134 -3.50 -13.84 -7.56
CA GLN A 134 -4.22 -12.61 -7.91
C GLN A 134 -3.93 -11.48 -6.92
N TYR A 135 -3.90 -11.79 -5.62
CA TYR A 135 -3.53 -10.84 -4.58
C TYR A 135 -2.11 -10.30 -4.78
N ASN A 136 -1.14 -11.18 -5.07
CA ASN A 136 0.23 -10.77 -5.36
C ASN A 136 0.32 -9.85 -6.58
N LEU A 137 -0.38 -10.17 -7.66
CA LEU A 137 -0.41 -9.35 -8.86
C LEU A 137 -0.98 -7.96 -8.56
N PHE A 138 -2.10 -7.90 -7.84
CA PHE A 138 -2.70 -6.64 -7.40
C PHE A 138 -1.74 -5.79 -6.56
N LEU A 139 -1.01 -6.40 -5.62
CA LEU A 139 0.01 -5.70 -4.83
C LEU A 139 1.14 -5.15 -5.69
N MET A 140 1.60 -5.91 -6.67
CA MET A 140 2.63 -5.45 -7.61
C MET A 140 2.17 -4.22 -8.40
N GLU A 141 0.94 -4.23 -8.90
CA GLU A 141 0.34 -3.12 -9.64
C GLU A 141 0.20 -1.88 -8.75
N LEU A 142 -0.32 -2.05 -7.53
CA LEU A 142 -0.46 -0.99 -6.53
C LEU A 142 0.88 -0.33 -6.17
N VAL A 143 1.90 -1.13 -5.86
CA VAL A 143 3.25 -0.61 -5.55
C VAL A 143 3.85 0.08 -6.77
N THR A 144 3.67 -0.48 -7.96
CA THR A 144 4.14 0.12 -9.20
C THR A 144 3.49 1.48 -9.45
N HIS A 145 2.17 1.60 -9.21
CA HIS A 145 1.45 2.86 -9.31
C HIS A 145 2.03 3.91 -8.32
N LEU A 146 2.21 3.54 -7.07
CA LEU A 146 2.78 4.43 -6.06
C LEU A 146 4.21 4.88 -6.43
N MET A 147 5.05 3.98 -6.95
CA MET A 147 6.39 4.31 -7.44
C MET A 147 6.34 5.29 -8.63
N LYS A 148 5.44 5.06 -9.59
CA LYS A 148 5.23 5.96 -10.72
C LYS A 148 4.78 7.35 -10.25
N MET A 149 3.83 7.42 -9.32
CA MET A 149 3.38 8.69 -8.73
C MET A 149 4.52 9.43 -8.04
N THR A 150 5.30 8.72 -7.22
CA THR A 150 6.45 9.26 -6.49
C THR A 150 7.45 9.91 -7.45
N ARG A 151 7.86 9.18 -8.49
CA ARG A 151 8.79 9.67 -9.51
C ARG A 151 8.23 10.87 -10.28
N ARG A 152 6.97 10.81 -10.72
CA ARG A 152 6.29 11.92 -11.45
C ARG A 152 6.16 13.18 -10.61
N SER A 153 6.16 13.06 -9.29
CA SER A 153 6.10 14.18 -8.36
C SER A 153 7.50 14.70 -7.97
N GLY A 154 8.57 14.16 -8.55
CA GLY A 154 9.94 14.50 -8.25
C GLY A 154 10.42 14.08 -6.86
N VAL A 155 9.63 13.29 -6.12
CA VAL A 155 9.95 12.80 -4.77
C VAL A 155 10.86 11.57 -4.88
N GLY A 156 11.83 11.43 -3.99
CA GLY A 156 12.69 10.25 -3.91
C GLY A 156 11.90 9.03 -3.43
N VAL A 157 12.16 7.88 -4.05
CA VAL A 157 11.49 6.63 -3.65
C VAL A 157 11.78 6.30 -2.19
N GLU A 158 13.02 6.50 -1.74
CA GLU A 158 13.42 6.27 -0.35
C GLU A 158 12.72 7.20 0.65
N GLU A 159 12.32 8.39 0.21
CA GLU A 159 11.56 9.32 1.05
C GLU A 159 10.14 8.80 1.37
N VAL A 160 9.54 8.03 0.45
CA VAL A 160 8.19 7.46 0.60
C VAL A 160 8.24 6.08 1.25
N PHE A 161 9.14 5.22 0.78
CA PHE A 161 9.18 3.81 1.16
C PHE A 161 10.13 3.53 2.34
N GLY A 162 11.08 4.41 2.61
CA GLY A 162 12.18 4.19 3.55
C GLY A 162 13.42 3.60 2.87
N THR A 163 14.56 3.66 3.58
CA THR A 163 15.81 3.04 3.14
C THR A 163 15.72 1.52 3.23
N GLY A 164 16.19 0.82 2.20
CA GLY A 164 16.19 -0.64 2.18
C GLY A 164 14.83 -1.27 1.87
N PHE A 165 13.90 -0.52 1.30
CA PHE A 165 12.61 -1.07 0.88
C PHE A 165 12.82 -2.20 -0.13
N SER A 166 12.41 -3.41 0.26
CA SER A 166 12.19 -4.55 -0.63
C SER A 166 10.69 -4.71 -0.88
N LEU A 167 10.32 -5.15 -2.07
CA LEU A 167 8.93 -5.46 -2.37
C LEU A 167 8.44 -6.56 -1.42
N PRO A 168 7.24 -6.43 -0.82
CA PRO A 168 6.70 -7.42 0.11
C PRO A 168 6.57 -8.85 -0.47
N ILE A 169 6.81 -9.00 -1.76
CA ILE A 169 6.70 -10.25 -2.53
C ILE A 169 7.90 -11.20 -2.27
N GLN A 170 9.04 -10.69 -1.79
CA GLN A 170 10.25 -11.49 -1.56
C GLN A 170 10.31 -12.15 -0.18
N ASP A 171 9.67 -11.58 0.80
CA ASP A 171 9.52 -12.22 2.10
C ASP A 171 8.23 -13.06 2.11
N SER A 172 8.34 -14.31 2.57
CA SER A 172 7.25 -15.32 2.61
C SER A 172 6.00 -14.90 3.40
N ALA A 173 5.83 -13.63 3.69
CA ALA A 173 4.81 -13.04 4.53
C ALA A 173 4.19 -11.81 3.85
N LEU A 174 3.22 -12.06 2.97
CA LEU A 174 2.34 -11.00 2.49
C LEU A 174 1.62 -10.34 3.67
N PRO A 175 1.41 -9.00 3.64
CA PRO A 175 0.66 -8.32 4.68
C PRO A 175 -0.78 -8.82 4.73
N SER A 176 -1.39 -8.83 5.91
CA SER A 176 -2.84 -9.00 6.05
C SER A 176 -3.57 -7.83 5.39
N LEU A 177 -4.87 -7.95 5.15
CA LEU A 177 -5.67 -6.85 4.57
C LEU A 177 -5.61 -5.58 5.42
N GLU A 178 -5.61 -5.72 6.75
CA GLU A 178 -5.51 -4.60 7.69
C GLU A 178 -4.13 -3.94 7.64
N GLU A 179 -3.08 -4.76 7.60
CA GLU A 179 -1.70 -4.29 7.43
C GLU A 179 -1.51 -3.59 6.08
N LEU A 180 -2.12 -4.12 5.01
CA LEU A 180 -2.08 -3.53 3.68
C LEU A 180 -2.79 -2.17 3.64
N GLU A 181 -4.01 -2.08 4.21
CA GLU A 181 -4.76 -0.82 4.29
C GLU A 181 -3.96 0.25 5.03
N GLY A 182 -3.42 -0.10 6.20
CA GLY A 182 -2.57 0.79 6.99
C GLY A 182 -1.31 1.21 6.24
N TRP A 183 -0.63 0.26 5.60
CA TRP A 183 0.57 0.51 4.81
C TRP A 183 0.28 1.42 3.61
N CYS A 184 -0.79 1.16 2.86
CA CYS A 184 -1.22 2.00 1.75
C CYS A 184 -1.50 3.44 2.21
N ALA A 185 -2.36 3.59 3.22
CA ALA A 185 -2.73 4.91 3.74
C ALA A 185 -1.48 5.69 4.18
N GLU A 186 -0.56 5.06 4.92
CA GLU A 186 0.68 5.69 5.38
C GLU A 186 1.55 6.17 4.21
N ARG A 187 1.79 5.33 3.20
CA ARG A 187 2.67 5.66 2.07
C ARG A 187 2.08 6.75 1.18
N TYR A 188 0.79 6.69 0.88
CA TYR A 188 0.12 7.72 0.10
C TYR A 188 0.03 9.06 0.85
N LEU A 189 -0.22 9.05 2.17
CA LEU A 189 -0.19 10.25 3.01
C LEU A 189 1.21 10.86 3.07
N ARG A 190 2.23 10.02 3.19
CA ARG A 190 3.62 10.48 3.17
C ARG A 190 3.97 11.13 1.84
N LEU A 191 3.61 10.51 0.72
CA LEU A 191 3.79 11.09 -0.61
C LEU A 191 3.07 12.45 -0.73
N ARG A 192 1.81 12.53 -0.29
CA ARG A 192 1.03 13.77 -0.27
C ARG A 192 1.74 14.89 0.51
N THR A 193 2.23 14.57 1.70
CA THR A 193 2.96 15.52 2.54
C THR A 193 4.22 16.04 1.86
N LEU A 194 5.00 15.16 1.25
CA LEU A 194 6.22 15.52 0.52
C LEU A 194 5.93 16.37 -0.72
N ILE A 195 4.87 16.06 -1.48
CA ILE A 195 4.45 16.87 -2.63
C ILE A 195 4.06 18.29 -2.16
N ARG A 196 3.25 18.40 -1.11
CA ARG A 196 2.83 19.71 -0.58
C ARG A 196 4.00 20.53 -0.07
N ARG A 197 4.91 19.91 0.67
CA ARG A 197 6.12 20.57 1.16
C ARG A 197 6.95 21.14 0.01
N ARG A 198 7.20 20.34 -1.03
CA ARG A 198 7.95 20.80 -2.21
C ARG A 198 7.27 21.94 -2.94
N GLN A 199 5.94 21.91 -3.04
CA GLN A 199 5.19 23.02 -3.63
C GLN A 199 5.33 24.32 -2.82
N THR A 200 5.31 24.21 -1.49
CA THR A 200 5.51 25.36 -0.60
C THR A 200 6.95 25.89 -0.69
N ASP A 201 7.94 24.98 -0.66
CA ASP A 201 9.36 25.36 -0.76
C ASP A 201 9.65 26.02 -2.12
N SER A 202 9.13 25.48 -3.22
CA SER A 202 9.26 26.08 -4.56
C SER A 202 8.57 27.44 -4.66
N ALA A 203 7.42 27.60 -4.04
CA ALA A 203 6.70 28.87 -3.98
C ALA A 203 7.52 29.94 -3.21
N GLY A 204 8.04 29.56 -2.04
CA GLY A 204 8.92 30.42 -1.25
C GLY A 204 10.18 30.85 -2.01
N GLN A 205 10.86 29.90 -2.66
CA GLN A 205 12.03 30.18 -3.49
C GLN A 205 11.72 31.16 -4.64
N THR A 206 10.57 30.98 -5.29
CA THR A 206 10.12 31.87 -6.37
C THR A 206 9.89 33.29 -5.86
N VAL A 207 9.29 33.44 -4.68
CA VAL A 207 9.06 34.75 -4.06
C VAL A 207 10.38 35.42 -3.64
N GLU A 208 11.32 34.66 -3.08
CA GLU A 208 12.63 35.23 -2.72
C GLU A 208 13.44 35.61 -3.98
N ALA A 209 13.40 34.83 -5.04
CA ALA A 209 14.00 35.19 -6.32
C ALA A 209 13.36 36.47 -6.91
N ALA A 210 12.04 36.62 -6.78
CA ALA A 210 11.36 37.87 -7.17
C ALA A 210 11.82 39.08 -6.37
N LYS A 211 11.90 38.93 -5.05
CA LYS A 211 12.39 40.02 -4.18
C LYS A 211 13.81 40.40 -4.50
N GLU A 212 14.67 39.43 -4.77
CA GLU A 212 16.07 39.70 -5.11
C GLU A 212 16.19 40.41 -6.46
N TYR A 213 15.43 39.96 -7.47
CA TYR A 213 15.39 40.67 -8.76
C TYR A 213 14.95 42.12 -8.61
N ILE A 214 13.89 42.38 -7.82
CA ILE A 214 13.42 43.76 -7.54
C ILE A 214 14.52 44.56 -6.84
N ARG A 215 15.22 44.03 -5.84
CA ARG A 215 16.33 44.73 -5.16
C ARG A 215 17.46 45.12 -6.09
N GLN A 216 17.76 44.29 -7.07
CA GLN A 216 18.83 44.52 -8.02
C GLN A 216 18.45 45.53 -9.10
N HIS A 217 17.16 45.63 -9.45
CA HIS A 217 16.69 46.43 -10.59
C HIS A 217 15.75 47.58 -10.19
N TYR A 218 15.59 47.86 -8.87
CA TYR A 218 14.64 48.89 -8.40
C TYR A 218 14.90 50.30 -8.97
N ALA A 219 16.13 50.61 -9.40
CA ALA A 219 16.52 51.90 -9.97
C ALA A 219 16.25 51.97 -11.50
N GLU A 220 15.86 50.87 -12.14
CA GLU A 220 15.57 50.85 -13.56
C GLU A 220 14.17 51.43 -13.83
N SER A 221 14.07 52.39 -14.73
CA SER A 221 12.78 53.05 -15.06
C SER A 221 11.78 52.15 -15.78
N ASP A 222 12.22 50.99 -16.28
CA ASP A 222 11.43 50.02 -17.03
C ASP A 222 11.15 48.74 -16.23
N LEU A 223 11.41 48.75 -14.92
CA LEU A 223 11.02 47.65 -14.05
C LEU A 223 9.50 47.48 -14.06
N SER A 224 9.05 46.31 -14.45
CA SER A 224 7.63 45.97 -14.51
C SER A 224 7.35 44.52 -14.06
N VAL A 225 6.08 44.26 -13.75
CA VAL A 225 5.64 42.88 -13.38
C VAL A 225 5.86 41.93 -14.56
N GLU A 226 5.70 42.41 -15.79
CA GLU A 226 5.92 41.62 -17.01
C GLU A 226 7.39 41.22 -17.13
N LYS A 227 8.34 42.15 -16.90
CA LYS A 227 9.77 41.84 -16.90
C LYS A 227 10.16 40.84 -15.83
N LEU A 228 9.64 41.00 -14.61
CA LEU A 228 9.86 40.09 -13.50
C LEU A 228 9.30 38.68 -13.83
N CYS A 229 8.09 38.63 -14.37
CA CYS A 229 7.48 37.37 -14.76
C CYS A 229 8.23 36.67 -15.90
N ALA A 230 8.74 37.42 -16.87
CA ALA A 230 9.60 36.90 -17.92
C ALA A 230 10.90 36.29 -17.36
N TYR A 231 11.55 37.00 -16.42
CA TYR A 231 12.74 36.49 -15.72
C TYR A 231 12.48 35.20 -14.94
N LEU A 232 11.34 35.12 -14.25
CA LEU A 232 10.94 33.94 -13.46
C LEU A 232 10.31 32.84 -14.31
N HIS A 233 10.14 33.05 -15.62
CA HIS A 233 9.44 32.13 -16.54
C HIS A 233 8.01 31.80 -16.08
N LEU A 234 7.29 32.79 -15.54
CA LEU A 234 5.94 32.63 -15.00
C LEU A 234 4.92 33.51 -15.72
N SER A 235 3.66 33.10 -15.74
CA SER A 235 2.59 34.02 -16.14
C SER A 235 2.30 35.05 -15.04
N SER A 236 1.91 36.27 -15.43
CA SER A 236 1.57 37.33 -14.48
C SER A 236 0.42 36.99 -13.54
N THR A 237 -0.53 36.19 -14.03
CA THR A 237 -1.66 35.69 -13.23
C THR A 237 -1.19 34.72 -12.14
N TYR A 238 -0.35 33.75 -12.52
CA TYR A 238 0.19 32.77 -11.58
C TYR A 238 1.09 33.43 -10.53
N PHE A 239 2.02 34.28 -10.96
CA PHE A 239 2.91 35.04 -10.07
C PHE A 239 2.11 35.86 -9.07
N SER A 240 1.07 36.56 -9.53
CA SER A 240 0.24 37.38 -8.67
C SER A 240 -0.45 36.60 -7.55
N THR A 241 -0.98 35.45 -7.89
CA THR A 241 -1.64 34.58 -6.93
C THR A 241 -0.64 34.00 -5.94
N LEU A 242 0.53 33.59 -6.43
CA LEU A 242 1.62 33.05 -5.64
C LEU A 242 2.15 34.10 -4.65
N PHE A 243 2.51 35.25 -5.15
CA PHE A 243 3.10 36.32 -4.35
C PHE A 243 2.15 36.78 -3.24
N LYS A 244 0.87 36.98 -3.56
CA LYS A 244 -0.15 37.36 -2.58
C LYS A 244 -0.31 36.29 -1.49
N ARG A 245 -0.26 35.01 -1.86
CA ARG A 245 -0.39 33.90 -0.92
C ARG A 245 0.77 33.85 0.07
N GLU A 246 2.00 34.02 -0.44
CA GLU A 246 3.21 33.86 0.36
C GLU A 246 3.56 35.12 1.17
N THR A 247 3.25 36.34 0.68
CA THR A 247 3.59 37.59 1.36
C THR A 247 2.43 38.21 2.12
N GLY A 248 1.19 37.77 1.88
CA GLY A 248 -0.01 38.42 2.44
C GLY A 248 -0.34 39.76 1.81
N ASP A 249 0.52 40.31 0.96
CA ASP A 249 0.42 41.64 0.40
C ASP A 249 -0.06 41.65 -1.06
N ARG A 250 -0.80 42.71 -1.42
CA ARG A 250 -1.09 43.00 -2.84
C ARG A 250 0.15 43.58 -3.50
N LYS A 251 0.38 43.20 -4.77
CA LYS A 251 1.51 43.67 -5.60
C LYS A 251 1.63 45.20 -5.83
N SER A 252 0.81 45.99 -5.21
CA SER A 252 0.89 47.44 -5.34
C SER A 252 1.99 47.99 -4.43
N VAL A 253 3.23 47.65 -4.78
CA VAL A 253 4.39 48.41 -4.32
C VAL A 253 5.13 48.78 -5.58
N VAL A 254 4.71 49.82 -6.18
CA VAL A 254 5.49 50.88 -6.85
C VAL A 254 4.79 52.17 -6.56
#